data_328d1d1252e0a53436f2f378dfe5e98f
#
_entry.id   328d1d1252e0a53436f2f378dfe5e98f
#
_cell.length_a   1.000
_cell.length_b   1.000
_cell.length_c   1.000
_cell.angle_alpha   90.00
_cell.angle_beta   90.00
_cell.angle_gamma   90.00
#
_symmetry.space_group_name_H-M   'P 1'
#
loop_
_entity.id
_entity.type
_entity.pdbx_description
1 polymer ?
#
loop_
_entity_poly.entity_id
_entity_poly.type
_entity_poly.pdbx_seq_one_letter_code
_entity_poly.pdbx_strand_id
1 'polypeptide(L)'
;MCIRDSDYVEVQPVDAYNHLIQLGDFKDEEEIKNHLRKIIDTTKDAGKIIVATGDVHHFTKEDKIFREIIVNQKVPGGGRHPLNKKDIKEIPSLHFRTTEEMLENFSFLGSDLAYEIVVSNTNKVLDMVDEIEVIIDTGGIPFSPRVKGDDGNYLDCPRVVTDL
;
A
#
# COMPACT_ATOMS: atom_id res chain seq x y z
N MET A 1 -1.58 -11.58 -7.88
CA MET A 1 -1.37 -10.21 -8.41
C MET A 1 -0.39 -10.33 -9.56
N CYS A 2 -0.73 -9.85 -10.73
CA CYS A 2 0.14 -9.95 -11.91
C CYS A 2 0.85 -8.60 -12.09
N ILE A 3 2.18 -8.56 -12.03
CA ILE A 3 2.98 -7.33 -12.26
C ILE A 3 2.63 -6.67 -13.60
N ARG A 4 2.19 -7.46 -14.59
CA ARG A 4 1.82 -6.95 -15.92
C ARG A 4 0.62 -6.01 -15.90
N ASP A 5 -0.29 -6.16 -14.95
CA ASP A 5 -1.54 -5.40 -14.86
C ASP A 5 -1.40 -4.15 -13.98
N SER A 6 -0.25 -3.98 -13.30
CA SER A 6 0.04 -2.81 -12.47
C SER A 6 0.74 -1.73 -13.29
N ASP A 7 0.49 -0.46 -12.98
CA ASP A 7 1.18 0.69 -13.59
C ASP A 7 2.59 0.82 -13.01
N TYR A 8 2.73 0.59 -11.72
CA TYR A 8 4.01 0.59 -11.00
C TYR A 8 4.01 -0.45 -9.87
N VAL A 9 5.16 -0.70 -9.30
CA VAL A 9 5.36 -1.62 -8.16
C VAL A 9 6.02 -0.86 -7.02
N GLU A 10 5.55 -1.09 -5.79
CA GLU A 10 6.10 -0.47 -4.58
C GLU A 10 7.01 -1.44 -3.82
N VAL A 11 8.07 -0.89 -3.24
CA VAL A 11 8.91 -1.55 -2.24
C VAL A 11 9.05 -0.65 -1.01
N GLN A 12 9.03 -1.26 0.17
CA GLN A 12 9.21 -0.56 1.44
C GLN A 12 10.63 -0.76 1.99
N PRO A 13 11.07 0.06 2.96
CA PRO A 13 12.30 -0.15 3.70
C PRO A 13 12.38 -1.54 4.34
N VAL A 14 13.59 -2.06 4.51
CA VAL A 14 13.84 -3.41 5.05
C VAL A 14 13.16 -3.65 6.39
N ASP A 15 13.15 -2.65 7.28
CA ASP A 15 12.54 -2.74 8.61
C ASP A 15 11.01 -2.90 8.58
N ALA A 16 10.34 -2.51 7.50
CA ALA A 16 8.92 -2.78 7.30
C ALA A 16 8.60 -4.30 7.23
N TYR A 17 9.59 -5.10 6.85
CA TYR A 17 9.47 -6.56 6.71
C TYR A 17 10.01 -7.36 7.90
N ASN A 18 10.55 -6.70 8.94
CA ASN A 18 11.19 -7.38 10.08
C ASN A 18 10.28 -8.37 10.81
N HIS A 19 8.96 -8.16 10.77
CA HIS A 19 8.00 -9.11 11.32
C HIS A 19 8.01 -10.47 10.59
N LEU A 20 8.44 -10.52 9.33
CA LEU A 20 8.56 -11.78 8.56
C LEU A 20 9.76 -12.62 9.01
N ILE A 21 10.82 -11.98 9.52
CA ILE A 21 11.93 -12.70 10.17
C ILE A 21 11.42 -13.37 11.45
N GLN A 22 10.61 -12.68 12.25
CA GLN A 22 10.03 -13.23 13.47
C GLN A 22 9.07 -14.41 13.19
N LEU A 23 8.40 -14.41 12.05
CA LEU A 23 7.54 -15.49 11.57
C LEU A 23 8.32 -16.66 10.95
N GLY A 24 9.61 -16.48 10.67
CA GLY A 24 10.46 -17.50 10.04
C GLY A 24 10.32 -17.55 8.51
N ASP A 25 9.66 -16.57 7.89
CA ASP A 25 9.53 -16.47 6.43
C ASP A 25 10.86 -16.03 5.78
N PHE A 26 11.66 -15.24 6.49
CA PHE A 26 13.03 -14.86 6.15
C PHE A 26 13.96 -15.16 7.31
N LYS A 27 15.19 -15.54 6.99
CA LYS A 27 16.21 -15.86 7.97
C LYS A 27 16.78 -14.62 8.66
N ASP A 28 17.05 -13.58 7.87
CA ASP A 28 17.69 -12.34 8.31
C ASP A 28 17.39 -11.18 7.34
N GLU A 29 17.87 -9.98 7.69
CA GLU A 29 17.68 -8.78 6.86
C GLU A 29 18.36 -8.88 5.49
N GLU A 30 19.45 -9.62 5.36
CA GLU A 30 20.13 -9.76 4.07
C GLU A 30 19.30 -10.58 3.09
N GLU A 31 18.57 -11.57 3.59
CA GLU A 31 17.63 -12.31 2.76
C GLU A 31 16.45 -11.44 2.31
N ILE A 32 15.95 -10.52 3.15
CA ILE A 32 14.97 -9.50 2.76
C ILE A 32 15.54 -8.58 1.67
N LYS A 33 16.77 -8.06 1.84
CA LYS A 33 17.44 -7.22 0.84
C LYS A 33 17.58 -7.95 -0.50
N ASN A 34 17.95 -9.23 -0.48
CA ASN A 34 18.04 -10.04 -1.69
C ASN A 34 16.67 -10.25 -2.36
N HIS A 35 15.62 -10.43 -1.55
CA HIS A 35 14.26 -10.51 -2.05
C HIS A 35 13.81 -9.19 -2.69
N LEU A 36 14.11 -8.05 -2.07
CA LEU A 36 13.82 -6.72 -2.63
C LEU A 36 14.58 -6.49 -3.96
N ARG A 37 15.88 -6.85 -4.03
CA ARG A 37 16.65 -6.80 -5.30
C ARG A 37 15.94 -7.60 -6.40
N LYS A 38 15.50 -8.82 -6.09
CA LYS A 38 14.78 -9.67 -7.04
C LYS A 38 13.45 -9.05 -7.50
N ILE A 39 12.69 -8.43 -6.60
CA ILE A 39 11.45 -7.70 -6.97
C ILE A 39 11.79 -6.56 -7.94
N ILE A 40 12.81 -5.77 -7.61
CA ILE A 40 13.26 -4.63 -8.43
C ILE A 40 13.66 -5.10 -9.82
N ASP A 41 14.51 -6.11 -9.93
CA ASP A 41 14.98 -6.65 -11.20
C ASP A 41 13.81 -7.21 -12.02
N THR A 42 12.94 -8.01 -11.41
CA THR A 42 11.76 -8.55 -12.09
C THR A 42 10.81 -7.45 -12.58
N THR A 43 10.66 -6.36 -11.81
CA THR A 43 9.83 -5.22 -12.19
C THR A 43 10.42 -4.47 -13.39
N LYS A 44 11.75 -4.26 -13.38
CA LYS A 44 12.47 -3.66 -14.50
C LYS A 44 12.39 -4.53 -15.78
N ASP A 45 12.55 -5.83 -15.64
CA ASP A 45 12.42 -6.79 -16.75
C ASP A 45 10.99 -6.78 -17.34
N ALA A 46 9.98 -6.52 -16.52
CA ALA A 46 8.62 -6.35 -16.97
C ALA A 46 8.33 -4.97 -17.58
N GLY A 47 9.31 -4.06 -17.64
CA GLY A 47 9.16 -2.70 -18.15
C GLY A 47 8.27 -1.80 -17.29
N LYS A 48 8.17 -2.09 -15.98
CA LYS A 48 7.34 -1.33 -15.04
C LYS A 48 8.16 -0.40 -14.17
N ILE A 49 7.53 0.68 -13.74
CA ILE A 49 8.13 1.64 -12.80
C ILE A 49 8.17 0.98 -11.42
N ILE A 50 9.29 1.14 -10.71
CA ILE A 50 9.42 0.75 -9.32
C ILE A 50 9.61 1.98 -8.46
N VAL A 51 8.90 2.07 -7.34
CA VAL A 51 8.96 3.18 -6.41
C VAL A 51 9.20 2.69 -4.98
N ALA A 52 9.94 3.47 -4.21
CA ALA A 52 10.12 3.24 -2.79
C ALA A 52 9.08 4.05 -2.01
N THR A 53 8.28 3.37 -1.18
CA THR A 53 7.25 3.99 -0.33
C THR A 53 7.47 3.63 1.13
N GLY A 54 6.96 4.48 2.05
CA GLY A 54 7.16 4.30 3.49
C GLY A 54 6.08 3.46 4.17
N ASP A 55 4.95 3.19 3.51
CA ASP A 55 3.76 2.58 4.13
C ASP A 55 3.44 3.22 5.50
N VAL A 56 3.36 4.55 5.53
CA VAL A 56 3.32 5.34 6.77
C VAL A 56 2.02 5.09 7.55
N HIS A 57 2.18 4.73 8.82
CA HIS A 57 1.08 4.49 9.75
C HIS A 57 1.17 5.31 11.05
N HIS A 58 2.30 5.96 11.29
CA HIS A 58 2.50 6.88 12.41
C HIS A 58 3.57 7.92 12.07
N PHE A 59 3.57 9.05 12.77
CA PHE A 59 4.40 10.19 12.38
C PHE A 59 5.85 10.00 12.82
N THR A 60 6.11 9.80 14.11
CA THR A 60 7.46 9.60 14.64
C THR A 60 7.73 8.11 14.94
N LYS A 61 8.99 7.75 15.18
CA LYS A 61 9.36 6.39 15.63
C LYS A 61 8.73 6.04 16.98
N GLU A 62 8.62 7.03 17.86
CA GLU A 62 8.05 6.91 19.21
C GLU A 62 6.54 6.64 19.16
N ASP A 63 5.83 7.18 18.16
CA ASP A 63 4.40 7.00 17.98
C ASP A 63 4.02 5.54 17.62
N LYS A 64 4.99 4.70 17.35
CA LYS A 64 4.82 3.25 17.13
C LYS A 64 4.00 2.61 18.26
N ILE A 65 4.12 3.10 19.50
CA ILE A 65 3.36 2.60 20.64
C ILE A 65 1.84 2.72 20.43
N PHE A 66 1.37 3.78 19.80
CA PHE A 66 -0.07 3.94 19.51
C PHE A 66 -0.56 2.92 18.50
N ARG A 67 0.27 2.62 17.48
CA ARG A 67 -0.02 1.55 16.52
C ARG A 67 -0.03 0.18 17.20
N GLU A 68 0.88 -0.09 18.12
CA GLU A 68 0.91 -1.34 18.90
C GLU A 68 -0.39 -1.53 19.70
N ILE A 69 -0.91 -0.47 20.30
CA ILE A 69 -2.19 -0.52 21.01
C ILE A 69 -3.33 -0.90 20.05
N ILE A 70 -3.38 -0.25 18.88
CA ILE A 70 -4.42 -0.52 17.86
C ILE A 70 -4.33 -1.95 17.34
N VAL A 71 -3.13 -2.41 17.00
CA VAL A 71 -2.87 -3.78 16.51
C VAL A 71 -3.32 -4.83 17.52
N ASN A 72 -3.17 -4.54 18.82
CA ASN A 72 -3.53 -5.48 19.90
C ASN A 72 -5.01 -5.42 20.30
N GLN A 73 -5.77 -4.48 19.77
CA GLN A 73 -7.21 -4.42 20.04
C GLN A 73 -7.97 -5.51 19.27
N LYS A 74 -9.14 -5.87 19.80
CA LYS A 74 -10.08 -6.72 19.08
C LYS A 74 -10.74 -5.91 17.96
N VAL A 75 -10.73 -6.46 16.76
CA VAL A 75 -11.43 -5.86 15.63
C VAL A 75 -12.95 -6.06 15.82
N PRO A 76 -13.79 -5.06 15.51
CA PRO A 76 -15.23 -5.25 15.45
C PRO A 76 -15.59 -6.48 14.60
N GLY A 77 -16.44 -7.37 15.09
CA GLY A 77 -16.74 -8.64 14.44
C GLY A 77 -15.87 -9.83 14.89
N GLY A 78 -14.95 -9.63 15.86
CA GLY A 78 -14.21 -10.70 16.53
C GLY A 78 -12.89 -11.13 15.85
N GLY A 79 -12.45 -10.44 14.80
CA GLY A 79 -11.15 -10.68 14.15
C GLY A 79 -9.98 -10.15 14.97
N ARG A 80 -8.77 -10.47 14.50
CA ARG A 80 -7.51 -9.90 15.01
C ARG A 80 -6.73 -9.28 13.84
N HIS A 81 -5.99 -8.23 14.14
CA HIS A 81 -5.09 -7.64 13.14
C HIS A 81 -4.03 -8.66 12.68
N PRO A 82 -3.65 -8.70 11.39
CA PRO A 82 -2.65 -9.66 10.88
C PRO A 82 -1.31 -9.65 11.61
N LEU A 83 -0.90 -8.50 12.16
CA LEU A 83 0.30 -8.37 13.00
C LEU A 83 0.10 -8.81 14.45
N ASN A 84 -1.14 -9.10 14.89
CA ASN A 84 -1.42 -9.63 16.23
C ASN A 84 -1.29 -11.15 16.25
N LYS A 85 -0.05 -11.62 16.15
CA LYS A 85 0.32 -13.04 16.24
C LYS A 85 1.28 -13.25 17.41
N LYS A 86 1.23 -14.43 18.03
CA LYS A 86 2.11 -14.77 19.19
C LYS A 86 3.60 -14.70 18.86
N ASP A 87 3.95 -14.98 17.62
CA ASP A 87 5.34 -15.04 17.16
C ASP A 87 5.89 -13.66 16.78
N ILE A 88 5.03 -12.65 16.59
CA ILE A 88 5.42 -11.26 16.35
C ILE A 88 5.52 -10.57 17.72
N LYS A 89 6.75 -10.36 18.19
CA LYS A 89 7.04 -9.67 19.46
C LYS A 89 7.13 -8.16 19.27
N GLU A 90 7.52 -7.74 18.08
CA GLU A 90 7.70 -6.35 17.73
C GLU A 90 7.11 -6.09 16.33
N ILE A 91 6.16 -5.16 16.23
CA ILE A 91 5.60 -4.74 14.95
C ILE A 91 6.60 -3.88 14.17
N PRO A 92 6.53 -3.83 12.82
CA PRO A 92 7.42 -2.99 12.03
C PRO A 92 7.24 -1.50 12.34
N SER A 93 8.32 -0.74 12.21
CA SER A 93 8.29 0.73 12.35
C SER A 93 7.92 1.37 11.03
N LEU A 94 6.65 1.74 10.89
CA LEU A 94 6.08 2.38 9.69
C LEU A 94 5.88 3.88 9.94
N HIS A 95 6.93 4.56 10.40
CA HIS A 95 6.93 5.99 10.66
C HIS A 95 7.15 6.79 9.37
N PHE A 96 6.75 8.06 9.40
CA PHE A 96 7.07 8.99 8.32
C PHE A 96 8.58 9.18 8.22
N ARG A 97 9.12 9.05 7.01
CA ARG A 97 10.55 9.23 6.70
C ARG A 97 10.75 10.39 5.75
N THR A 98 11.80 11.16 5.99
CA THR A 98 12.26 12.16 5.03
C THR A 98 12.88 11.49 3.81
N THR A 99 13.10 12.27 2.75
CA THR A 99 13.78 11.78 1.54
C THR A 99 15.18 11.24 1.87
N GLU A 100 15.92 11.92 2.74
CA GLU A 100 17.26 11.53 3.19
C GLU A 100 17.22 10.17 3.90
N GLU A 101 16.28 10.00 4.84
CA GLU A 101 16.08 8.72 5.55
C GLU A 101 15.69 7.59 4.59
N MET A 102 14.84 7.87 3.60
CA MET A 102 14.50 6.89 2.56
C MET A 102 15.72 6.51 1.73
N LEU A 103 16.52 7.47 1.29
CA LEU A 103 17.77 7.19 0.54
C LEU A 103 18.75 6.36 1.37
N GLU A 104 18.88 6.64 2.67
CA GLU A 104 19.70 5.85 3.59
C GLU A 104 19.18 4.41 3.71
N ASN A 105 17.87 4.22 3.87
CA ASN A 105 17.25 2.91 3.98
C ASN A 105 17.44 2.04 2.73
N PHE A 106 17.53 2.64 1.55
CA PHE A 106 17.77 1.94 0.29
C PHE A 106 19.23 1.99 -0.18
N SER A 107 20.16 2.47 0.64
CA SER A 107 21.59 2.57 0.31
C SER A 107 22.24 1.24 -0.08
N PHE A 108 21.69 0.09 0.37
CA PHE A 108 22.14 -1.26 0.00
C PHE A 108 21.95 -1.57 -1.50
N LEU A 109 21.25 -0.76 -2.26
CA LEU A 109 21.07 -0.86 -3.71
C LEU A 109 22.13 -0.07 -4.49
N GLY A 110 22.93 0.77 -3.80
CA GLY A 110 23.80 1.77 -4.42
C GLY A 110 23.07 3.10 -4.63
N SER A 111 23.85 4.19 -4.73
CA SER A 111 23.32 5.56 -4.76
C SER A 111 22.35 5.82 -5.92
N ASP A 112 22.73 5.34 -7.11
CA ASP A 112 21.98 5.66 -8.33
C ASP A 112 20.60 4.99 -8.36
N LEU A 113 20.55 3.69 -8.00
CA LEU A 113 19.31 2.95 -7.95
C LEU A 113 18.43 3.42 -6.77
N ALA A 114 19.02 3.71 -5.61
CA ALA A 114 18.28 4.28 -4.49
C ALA A 114 17.63 5.62 -4.88
N TYR A 115 18.38 6.52 -5.52
CA TYR A 115 17.84 7.80 -6.00
C TYR A 115 16.77 7.60 -7.07
N GLU A 116 16.97 6.65 -7.99
CA GLU A 116 15.99 6.32 -9.02
C GLU A 116 14.62 5.96 -8.41
N ILE A 117 14.59 5.03 -7.45
CA ILE A 117 13.33 4.51 -6.90
C ILE A 117 12.69 5.42 -5.84
N VAL A 118 13.51 6.18 -5.09
CA VAL A 118 13.03 7.08 -4.02
C VAL A 118 12.58 8.42 -4.57
N VAL A 119 13.29 8.98 -5.56
CA VAL A 119 13.07 10.35 -6.02
C VAL A 119 12.57 10.37 -7.48
N SER A 120 13.34 9.83 -8.42
CA SER A 120 13.03 10.01 -9.83
C SER A 120 11.72 9.31 -10.24
N ASN A 121 11.53 8.07 -9.80
CA ASN A 121 10.37 7.29 -10.18
C ASN A 121 9.10 7.71 -9.43
N THR A 122 9.20 8.19 -8.19
CA THR A 122 8.06 8.77 -7.47
C THR A 122 7.52 10.03 -8.17
N ASN A 123 8.42 10.88 -8.70
CA ASN A 123 8.00 12.01 -9.53
C ASN A 123 7.37 11.57 -10.86
N LYS A 124 7.90 10.53 -11.52
CA LYS A 124 7.27 9.98 -12.73
C LYS A 124 5.84 9.48 -12.48
N VAL A 125 5.61 8.82 -11.34
CA VAL A 125 4.26 8.38 -10.97
C VAL A 125 3.36 9.59 -10.72
N LEU A 126 3.86 10.63 -10.07
CA LEU A 126 3.11 11.88 -9.88
C LEU A 126 2.72 12.52 -11.23
N ASP A 127 3.63 12.51 -12.20
CA ASP A 127 3.38 13.05 -13.54
C ASP A 127 2.35 12.23 -14.34
N MET A 128 2.04 11.00 -13.91
CA MET A 128 0.98 10.16 -14.51
C MET A 128 -0.42 10.45 -13.94
N VAL A 129 -0.51 11.26 -12.90
CA VAL A 129 -1.79 11.58 -12.24
C VAL A 129 -2.43 12.78 -12.93
N ASP A 130 -3.62 12.58 -13.48
CA ASP A 130 -4.42 13.65 -14.07
C ASP A 130 -5.35 14.28 -13.02
N GLU A 131 -5.62 15.57 -13.19
CA GLU A 131 -6.67 16.24 -12.43
C GLU A 131 -8.04 15.79 -12.97
N ILE A 132 -8.84 15.22 -12.09
CA ILE A 132 -10.18 14.74 -12.44
C ILE A 132 -11.24 15.44 -11.60
N GLU A 133 -12.42 15.62 -12.16
CA GLU A 133 -13.58 16.05 -11.42
C GLU A 133 -14.14 14.84 -10.61
N VAL A 134 -13.90 14.86 -9.28
CA VAL A 134 -14.24 13.73 -8.39
C VAL A 134 -15.75 13.61 -8.16
N ILE A 135 -16.46 14.75 -8.18
CA ILE A 135 -17.90 14.80 -7.95
C ILE A 135 -18.60 14.93 -9.30
N ILE A 136 -19.29 13.88 -9.69
CA ILE A 136 -20.18 13.93 -10.86
C ILE A 136 -21.32 14.86 -10.52
N ASP A 137 -21.49 15.95 -11.30
CA ASP A 137 -22.63 16.84 -11.14
C ASP A 137 -23.91 16.08 -11.54
N THR A 138 -24.70 15.74 -10.52
CA THR A 138 -25.98 15.05 -10.67
C THR A 138 -27.15 16.03 -10.63
N GLY A 139 -26.89 17.34 -10.69
CA GLY A 139 -27.95 18.37 -10.51
C GLY A 139 -28.58 18.35 -9.12
N GLY A 140 -27.83 17.97 -8.09
CA GLY A 140 -28.29 17.88 -6.69
C GLY A 140 -29.09 16.62 -6.36
N ILE A 141 -29.23 15.68 -7.31
CA ILE A 141 -29.92 14.41 -7.10
C ILE A 141 -28.86 13.34 -6.79
N PRO A 142 -29.00 12.54 -5.72
CA PRO A 142 -28.08 11.44 -5.45
C PRO A 142 -27.98 10.48 -6.63
N PHE A 143 -26.75 10.13 -7.04
CA PHE A 143 -26.57 9.15 -8.10
C PHE A 143 -27.05 7.78 -7.62
N SER A 144 -28.06 7.25 -8.30
CA SER A 144 -28.55 5.89 -8.08
C SER A 144 -28.22 5.03 -9.31
N PRO A 145 -27.39 3.99 -9.17
CA PRO A 145 -27.07 3.12 -10.30
C PRO A 145 -28.36 2.43 -10.80
N ARG A 146 -28.58 2.46 -12.10
CA ARG A 146 -29.71 1.79 -12.74
C ARG A 146 -29.23 0.51 -13.44
N VAL A 147 -29.92 -0.58 -13.21
CA VAL A 147 -29.66 -1.86 -13.90
C VAL A 147 -30.47 -1.87 -15.19
N LYS A 148 -29.84 -2.30 -16.28
CA LYS A 148 -30.54 -2.55 -17.55
C LYS A 148 -31.13 -3.96 -17.51
N GLY A 149 -32.40 -4.09 -17.94
CA GLY A 149 -33.02 -5.38 -18.21
C GLY A 149 -32.52 -5.99 -19.52
N ASP A 150 -32.91 -7.21 -19.77
CA ASP A 150 -32.54 -7.97 -20.97
C ASP A 150 -33.09 -7.31 -22.29
N ASP A 151 -34.13 -6.49 -22.16
CA ASP A 151 -34.70 -5.65 -23.22
C ASP A 151 -33.90 -4.37 -23.53
N GLY A 152 -32.81 -4.13 -22.81
CA GLY A 152 -31.96 -2.96 -22.94
C GLY A 152 -32.50 -1.70 -22.26
N ASN A 153 -33.70 -1.74 -21.68
CA ASN A 153 -34.30 -0.63 -20.93
C ASN A 153 -33.80 -0.66 -19.48
N TYR A 154 -33.75 0.53 -18.85
CA TYR A 154 -33.42 0.60 -17.43
C TYR A 154 -34.60 0.07 -16.60
N LEU A 155 -34.33 -0.91 -15.74
CA LEU A 155 -35.29 -1.36 -14.76
C LEU A 155 -35.53 -0.24 -13.75
N ASP A 156 -36.80 0.09 -13.51
CA ASP A 156 -37.14 0.90 -12.36
C ASP A 156 -36.76 0.12 -11.12
N CYS A 157 -35.79 0.65 -10.37
CA CYS A 157 -35.46 0.09 -9.05
C CYS A 157 -36.76 0.12 -8.24
N PRO A 158 -37.29 -1.01 -7.76
CA PRO A 158 -38.44 -0.98 -6.89
C PRO A 158 -38.07 -0.07 -5.73
N ARG A 159 -38.82 1.00 -5.51
CA ARG A 159 -38.66 1.83 -4.33
C ARG A 159 -38.60 0.87 -3.16
N VAL A 160 -37.47 0.87 -2.46
CA VAL A 160 -37.41 0.18 -1.16
C VAL A 160 -38.57 0.74 -0.40
N VAL A 161 -39.57 -0.12 -0.19
CA VAL A 161 -40.82 0.25 0.45
C VAL A 161 -40.46 0.81 1.80
N THR A 162 -40.65 2.11 1.95
CA THR A 162 -40.61 2.79 3.23
C THR A 162 -41.97 2.58 3.91
N ASP A 163 -42.34 1.34 4.11
CA ASP A 163 -43.43 0.95 5.00
C ASP A 163 -42.80 0.17 6.15
N LEU A 164 -42.23 0.93 7.06
CA LEU A 164 -41.98 0.56 8.45
C LEU A 164 -42.59 1.66 9.35
#